data_61435ada06565be61df07794dcb6d48d
#
_entry.id   61435ada06565be61df07794dcb6d48d
#
_cell.length_a   1.000
_cell.length_b   1.000
_cell.length_c   1.000
_cell.angle_alpha   90.00
_cell.angle_beta   90.00
_cell.angle_gamma   90.00
#
_symmetry.space_group_name_H-M   'P 1'
#
loop_
_entity.id
_entity.type
_entity.pdbx_description
1 polymer ?
#
loop_
_entity_poly.entity_id
_entity_poly.type
_entity_poly.pdbx_seq_one_letter_code
_entity_poly.pdbx_strand_id
1 'polypeptide(L)'
;MLIGRRSRSAALGVEKKLLEAHVSELKTKPTEVSVESHIAAIANEEQRNDARTLVALMRRVTKQEPMMWGPSIVGFGSYHYKYASGHEGDSALAAFAMRGSELVVYIEASFEGRDVLLAKLGKHKTGKVCVYIRRLANVDLTVPETLVARSIEDTKRRYPQPNENGA
;
A
#
# COMPACT_ATOMS: atom_id res chain seq x y z
N MET A 1 28.35 -35.10 19.13
CA MET A 1 27.66 -33.93 19.66
C MET A 1 27.28 -33.03 18.48
N LEU A 2 26.09 -33.25 17.93
CA LEU A 2 25.57 -32.54 16.77
C LEU A 2 24.38 -31.72 17.23
N ILE A 3 24.58 -30.40 17.44
CA ILE A 3 23.53 -29.47 17.81
C ILE A 3 23.28 -28.51 16.63
N GLY A 4 22.11 -28.68 15.98
CA GLY A 4 21.19 -27.65 15.62
C GLY A 4 21.54 -26.63 14.52
N ARG A 5 21.53 -27.08 13.25
CA ARG A 5 21.40 -26.19 12.09
C ARG A 5 19.98 -26.23 11.47
N ARG A 6 18.93 -26.12 12.27
CA ARG A 6 17.56 -26.24 11.74
C ARG A 6 16.68 -24.97 11.86
N SER A 7 17.17 -23.81 12.27
CA SER A 7 16.27 -22.68 12.55
C SER A 7 16.30 -21.52 11.53
N ARG A 8 17.27 -21.43 10.64
CA ARG A 8 17.35 -20.32 9.67
C ARG A 8 16.55 -20.53 8.39
N SER A 9 16.34 -21.78 7.98
CA SER A 9 15.62 -22.11 6.73
C SER A 9 14.11 -21.94 6.88
N ALA A 10 13.55 -22.21 8.04
CA ALA A 10 12.11 -22.05 8.30
C ALA A 10 11.68 -20.59 8.38
N ALA A 11 12.50 -19.73 9.00
CA ALA A 11 12.22 -18.28 9.08
C ALA A 11 12.24 -17.59 7.71
N LEU A 12 13.22 -17.95 6.86
CA LEU A 12 13.29 -17.45 5.47
C LEU A 12 12.11 -17.89 4.61
N GLY A 13 11.59 -19.11 4.84
CA GLY A 13 10.42 -19.63 4.16
C GLY A 13 9.12 -18.92 4.55
N VAL A 14 8.97 -18.57 5.82
CA VAL A 14 7.79 -17.84 6.33
C VAL A 14 7.84 -16.37 5.88
N GLU A 15 8.99 -15.73 5.92
CA GLU A 15 9.13 -14.34 5.41
C GLU A 15 8.88 -14.25 3.90
N LYS A 16 9.37 -15.21 3.12
CA LYS A 16 9.11 -15.29 1.68
C LYS A 16 7.62 -15.51 1.40
N LYS A 17 6.96 -16.37 2.16
CA LYS A 17 5.54 -16.68 2.00
C LYS A 17 4.65 -15.51 2.42
N LEU A 18 5.02 -14.77 3.46
CA LEU A 18 4.35 -13.53 3.88
C LEU A 18 4.56 -12.40 2.85
N LEU A 19 5.74 -12.30 2.26
CA LEU A 19 6.04 -11.35 1.20
C LEU A 19 5.26 -11.68 -0.08
N GLU A 20 5.19 -12.96 -0.46
CA GLU A 20 4.41 -13.44 -1.60
C GLU A 20 2.90 -13.27 -1.38
N ALA A 21 2.39 -13.49 -0.17
CA ALA A 21 0.99 -13.24 0.18
C ALA A 21 0.63 -11.75 0.11
N HIS A 22 1.53 -10.87 0.51
CA HIS A 22 1.33 -9.41 0.47
C HIS A 22 1.37 -8.85 -0.94
N VAL A 23 2.32 -9.33 -1.75
CA VAL A 23 2.42 -9.03 -3.19
C VAL A 23 1.23 -9.62 -3.95
N SER A 24 0.66 -10.75 -3.49
CA SER A 24 -0.53 -11.35 -4.08
C SER A 24 -1.81 -10.52 -3.84
N GLU A 25 -1.94 -9.78 -2.74
CA GLU A 25 -3.05 -8.86 -2.53
C GLU A 25 -3.03 -7.68 -3.52
N LEU A 26 -1.85 -7.16 -3.85
CA LEU A 26 -1.68 -6.08 -4.83
C LEU A 26 -1.78 -6.55 -6.29
N LYS A 27 -1.75 -7.85 -6.54
CA LYS A 27 -1.97 -8.45 -7.87
C LYS A 27 -3.44 -8.48 -8.30
N THR A 28 -4.34 -8.07 -7.45
CA THR A 28 -5.76 -8.00 -7.73
C THR A 28 -5.99 -6.97 -8.83
N LYS A 29 -6.83 -7.31 -9.82
CA LYS A 29 -7.13 -6.40 -10.92
C LYS A 29 -8.16 -5.35 -10.52
N PRO A 30 -8.16 -4.18 -11.18
CA PRO A 30 -9.24 -3.20 -11.03
C PRO A 30 -10.59 -3.84 -11.33
N THR A 31 -11.62 -3.42 -10.60
CA THR A 31 -13.01 -3.82 -10.80
C THR A 31 -13.89 -2.61 -11.00
N GLU A 32 -15.09 -2.81 -11.57
CA GLU A 32 -16.08 -1.75 -11.77
C GLU A 32 -16.95 -1.50 -10.53
N VAL A 33 -16.66 -2.15 -9.41
CA VAL A 33 -17.39 -1.92 -8.15
C VAL A 33 -17.16 -0.49 -7.67
N SER A 34 -18.24 0.17 -7.27
CA SER A 34 -18.17 1.55 -6.78
C SER A 34 -17.37 1.65 -5.48
N VAL A 35 -16.34 2.49 -5.48
CA VAL A 35 -15.55 2.81 -4.27
C VAL A 35 -16.43 3.44 -3.20
N GLU A 36 -17.34 4.34 -3.55
CA GLU A 36 -18.25 4.95 -2.58
C GLU A 36 -19.19 3.93 -1.96
N SER A 37 -19.71 2.98 -2.74
CA SER A 37 -20.54 1.89 -2.21
C SER A 37 -19.75 1.00 -1.24
N HIS A 38 -18.49 0.73 -1.55
CA HIS A 38 -17.60 -0.02 -0.66
C HIS A 38 -17.36 0.72 0.65
N ILE A 39 -17.06 2.01 0.61
CA ILE A 39 -16.84 2.84 1.80
C ILE A 39 -18.14 2.98 2.61
N ALA A 40 -19.27 3.22 1.95
CA ALA A 40 -20.57 3.33 2.61
C ALA A 40 -20.97 2.07 3.39
N ALA A 41 -20.49 0.90 2.99
CA ALA A 41 -20.71 -0.37 3.67
C ALA A 41 -19.90 -0.54 4.97
N ILE A 42 -18.92 0.32 5.24
CA ILE A 42 -18.17 0.31 6.50
C ILE A 42 -19.12 0.69 7.64
N ALA A 43 -19.28 -0.18 8.64
CA ALA A 43 -20.24 0.01 9.71
C ALA A 43 -19.96 1.22 10.62
N ASN A 44 -18.70 1.49 10.91
CA ASN A 44 -18.27 2.57 11.78
C ASN A 44 -18.17 3.89 11.01
N GLU A 45 -18.88 4.93 11.44
CA GLU A 45 -18.93 6.25 10.79
C GLU A 45 -17.56 6.94 10.75
N GLU A 46 -16.82 6.87 11.84
CA GLU A 46 -15.48 7.49 11.90
C GLU A 46 -14.50 6.84 10.92
N GLN A 47 -14.58 5.52 10.77
CA GLN A 47 -13.79 4.78 9.77
C GLN A 47 -14.21 5.12 8.34
N ARG A 48 -15.52 5.31 8.09
CA ARG A 48 -15.97 5.79 6.76
C ARG A 48 -15.40 7.17 6.44
N ASN A 49 -15.42 8.08 7.41
CA ASN A 49 -14.88 9.43 7.25
C ASN A 49 -13.37 9.41 7.04
N ASP A 50 -12.65 8.59 7.80
CA ASP A 50 -11.22 8.39 7.63
C ASP A 50 -10.90 7.82 6.23
N ALA A 51 -11.67 6.83 5.74
CA ALA A 51 -11.52 6.30 4.40
C ALA A 51 -11.74 7.35 3.31
N ARG A 52 -12.79 8.18 3.45
CA ARG A 52 -13.05 9.30 2.52
C ARG A 52 -11.92 10.34 2.54
N THR A 53 -11.36 10.61 3.70
CA THR A 53 -10.20 11.51 3.84
C THR A 53 -8.98 10.95 3.11
N LEU A 54 -8.71 9.64 3.21
CA LEU A 54 -7.64 9.01 2.44
C LEU A 54 -7.90 9.03 0.93
N VAL A 55 -9.14 8.84 0.50
CA VAL A 55 -9.51 8.98 -0.92
C VAL A 55 -9.16 10.36 -1.43
N ALA A 56 -9.55 11.41 -0.70
CA ALA A 56 -9.26 12.79 -1.09
C ALA A 56 -7.75 13.09 -1.12
N LEU A 57 -7.02 12.60 -0.12
CA LEU A 57 -5.57 12.73 -0.03
C LEU A 57 -4.87 12.06 -1.21
N MET A 58 -5.18 10.79 -1.46
CA MET A 58 -4.55 10.02 -2.54
C MET A 58 -4.92 10.54 -3.93
N ARG A 59 -6.16 10.98 -4.13
CA ARG A 59 -6.59 11.64 -5.38
C ARG A 59 -5.76 12.90 -5.63
N ARG A 60 -5.50 13.70 -4.59
CA ARG A 60 -4.67 14.92 -4.70
C ARG A 60 -3.23 14.61 -5.08
N VAL A 61 -2.65 13.57 -4.48
CA VAL A 61 -1.25 13.17 -4.73
C VAL A 61 -1.09 12.51 -6.09
N THR A 62 -1.99 11.60 -6.45
CA THR A 62 -1.86 10.78 -7.67
C THR A 62 -2.43 11.46 -8.91
N LYS A 63 -3.34 12.41 -8.75
CA LYS A 63 -4.17 12.97 -9.84
C LYS A 63 -5.01 11.91 -10.57
N GLN A 64 -5.27 10.79 -9.91
CA GLN A 64 -6.04 9.67 -10.44
C GLN A 64 -7.33 9.48 -9.63
N GLU A 65 -8.37 8.99 -10.29
CA GLU A 65 -9.61 8.59 -9.62
C GLU A 65 -9.44 7.22 -8.93
N PRO A 66 -10.08 7.02 -7.77
CA PRO A 66 -10.02 5.75 -7.08
C PRO A 66 -10.76 4.65 -7.83
N MET A 67 -10.21 3.44 -7.78
CA MET A 67 -10.85 2.23 -8.28
C MET A 67 -10.71 1.11 -7.25
N MET A 68 -11.70 0.20 -7.21
CA MET A 68 -11.55 -1.02 -6.43
C MET A 68 -10.59 -1.98 -7.10
N TRP A 69 -9.64 -2.46 -6.32
CA TRP A 69 -8.72 -3.54 -6.69
C TRP A 69 -9.09 -4.78 -5.87
N GLY A 70 -9.79 -5.72 -6.50
CA GLY A 70 -10.40 -6.84 -5.80
C GLY A 70 -11.52 -6.40 -4.84
N PRO A 71 -11.81 -7.20 -3.80
CA PRO A 71 -12.98 -6.98 -2.95
C PRO A 71 -12.80 -5.89 -1.88
N SER A 72 -11.57 -5.47 -1.57
CA SER A 72 -11.31 -4.67 -0.37
C SER A 72 -10.27 -3.56 -0.51
N ILE A 73 -9.54 -3.48 -1.63
CA ILE A 73 -8.47 -2.49 -1.83
C ILE A 73 -8.98 -1.34 -2.66
N VAL A 74 -8.81 -0.12 -2.16
CA VAL A 74 -9.02 1.11 -2.91
C VAL A 74 -7.69 1.55 -3.49
N GLY A 75 -7.56 1.57 -4.81
CA GLY A 75 -6.32 1.87 -5.52
C GLY A 75 -6.43 3.07 -6.43
N PHE A 76 -5.29 3.68 -6.74
CA PHE A 76 -5.14 4.89 -7.54
C PHE A 76 -4.03 4.69 -8.56
N GLY A 77 -4.36 4.87 -9.83
CA GLY A 77 -3.43 4.64 -10.92
C GLY A 77 -2.98 3.18 -11.02
N SER A 78 -2.08 2.90 -11.92
CA SER A 78 -1.48 1.58 -12.08
C SER A 78 -0.07 1.67 -12.63
N TYR A 79 0.71 0.63 -12.39
CA TYR A 79 2.01 0.42 -13.02
C TYR A 79 2.23 -1.05 -13.31
N HIS A 80 3.04 -1.32 -14.33
CA HIS A 80 3.47 -2.66 -14.65
C HIS A 80 4.82 -2.96 -14.00
N TYR A 81 4.89 -4.05 -13.25
CA TYR A 81 6.13 -4.51 -12.64
C TYR A 81 6.65 -5.78 -13.32
N LYS A 82 7.97 -5.89 -13.36
CA LYS A 82 8.65 -7.10 -13.82
C LYS A 82 9.85 -7.37 -12.92
N TYR A 83 9.86 -8.54 -12.31
CA TYR A 83 10.96 -8.99 -11.46
C TYR A 83 12.04 -9.69 -12.29
N ALA A 84 13.26 -9.75 -11.76
CA ALA A 84 14.37 -10.47 -12.36
C ALA A 84 14.07 -11.96 -12.60
N SER A 85 13.16 -12.55 -11.80
CA SER A 85 12.65 -13.92 -11.98
C SER A 85 11.77 -14.11 -13.21
N GLY A 86 11.39 -13.03 -13.93
CA GLY A 86 10.45 -13.05 -15.05
C GLY A 86 8.99 -12.92 -14.64
N HIS A 87 8.68 -12.92 -13.33
CA HIS A 87 7.32 -12.67 -12.84
C HIS A 87 6.94 -11.21 -13.07
N GLU A 88 5.81 -10.96 -13.71
CA GLU A 88 5.33 -9.63 -14.07
C GLU A 88 3.81 -9.50 -13.83
N GLY A 89 3.33 -8.27 -13.72
CA GLY A 89 1.92 -7.95 -13.53
C GLY A 89 1.68 -6.47 -13.32
N ASP A 90 0.42 -6.12 -13.08
CA ASP A 90 0.00 -4.76 -12.81
C ASP A 90 -0.37 -4.58 -11.34
N SER A 91 -0.10 -3.40 -10.81
CA SER A 91 -0.45 -3.02 -9.44
C SER A 91 -0.84 -1.55 -9.36
N ALA A 92 -1.57 -1.16 -8.31
CA ALA A 92 -1.91 0.24 -8.08
C ALA A 92 -0.67 1.04 -7.65
N LEU A 93 -0.55 2.28 -8.13
CA LEU A 93 0.51 3.21 -7.72
C LEU A 93 0.40 3.61 -6.26
N ALA A 94 -0.81 3.82 -5.77
CA ALA A 94 -1.12 4.05 -4.36
C ALA A 94 -2.37 3.27 -4.01
N ALA A 95 -2.45 2.77 -2.79
CA ALA A 95 -3.62 2.01 -2.34
C ALA A 95 -3.77 2.03 -0.82
N PHE A 96 -4.99 1.82 -0.38
CA PHE A 96 -5.31 1.52 1.01
C PHE A 96 -6.44 0.51 1.12
N ALA A 97 -6.59 -0.08 2.30
CA ALA A 97 -7.72 -0.96 2.63
C ALA A 97 -8.16 -0.73 4.08
N MET A 98 -9.42 -1.07 4.37
CA MET A 98 -9.88 -1.26 5.75
C MET A 98 -9.69 -2.73 6.13
N ARG A 99 -8.97 -2.98 7.21
CA ARG A 99 -8.77 -4.32 7.79
C ARG A 99 -9.22 -4.30 9.25
N GLY A 100 -10.41 -4.83 9.52
CA GLY A 100 -11.01 -4.73 10.84
C GLY A 100 -11.20 -3.27 11.28
N SER A 101 -10.49 -2.85 12.31
CA SER A 101 -10.54 -1.49 12.84
C SER A 101 -9.39 -0.58 12.38
N GLU A 102 -8.57 -1.02 11.43
CA GLU A 102 -7.38 -0.28 11.00
C GLU A 102 -7.43 0.04 9.50
N LEU A 103 -7.00 1.25 9.17
CA LEU A 103 -6.61 1.63 7.81
C LEU A 103 -5.23 1.07 7.52
N VAL A 104 -5.10 0.39 6.41
CA VAL A 104 -3.82 -0.13 5.92
C VAL A 104 -3.44 0.67 4.69
N VAL A 105 -2.41 1.49 4.79
CA VAL A 105 -1.85 2.26 3.68
C VAL A 105 -0.66 1.51 3.12
N TYR A 106 -0.67 1.21 1.84
CA TYR A 106 0.41 0.49 1.17
C TYR A 106 1.49 1.48 0.76
N ILE A 107 2.69 1.30 1.34
CA ILE A 107 3.84 2.19 1.16
C ILE A 107 5.07 1.34 0.83
N GLU A 108 5.79 1.69 -0.23
CA GLU A 108 7.03 1.01 -0.57
C GLU A 108 8.04 1.01 0.59
N ALA A 109 8.74 -0.11 0.76
CA ALA A 109 9.59 -0.34 1.91
C ALA A 109 10.94 0.39 1.85
N SER A 110 11.40 0.71 0.65
CA SER A 110 12.83 0.94 0.40
C SER A 110 13.21 2.37 0.03
N PHE A 111 12.30 3.32 0.03
CA PHE A 111 12.70 4.69 -0.28
C PHE A 111 13.39 5.37 0.89
N GLU A 112 14.38 6.20 0.56
CA GLU A 112 15.16 6.95 1.54
C GLU A 112 14.29 7.93 2.35
N GLY A 113 14.49 7.99 3.65
CA GLY A 113 13.75 8.88 4.54
C GLY A 113 12.41 8.33 5.04
N ARG A 114 12.02 7.11 4.67
CA ARG A 114 10.79 6.47 5.14
C ARG A 114 10.69 6.44 6.65
N ASP A 115 11.73 6.01 7.33
CA ASP A 115 11.74 5.88 8.80
C ASP A 115 11.68 7.24 9.50
N VAL A 116 12.30 8.27 8.92
CA VAL A 116 12.22 9.64 9.43
C VAL A 116 10.79 10.18 9.34
N LEU A 117 10.09 9.91 8.24
CA LEU A 117 8.69 10.29 8.06
C LEU A 117 7.78 9.51 9.02
N LEU A 118 7.98 8.21 9.15
CA LEU A 118 7.20 7.37 10.07
C LEU A 118 7.34 7.82 11.53
N ALA A 119 8.51 8.27 11.93
CA ALA A 119 8.74 8.82 13.27
C ALA A 119 7.90 10.08 13.56
N LYS A 120 7.48 10.81 12.53
CA LYS A 120 6.64 12.04 12.63
C LYS A 120 5.15 11.76 12.46
N LEU A 121 4.76 10.55 12.07
CA LEU A 121 3.38 10.23 11.70
C LEU A 121 2.39 10.33 12.85
N GLY A 122 2.80 9.92 14.04
CA GLY A 122 1.91 9.75 15.20
C GLY A 122 1.66 8.27 15.46
N LYS A 123 0.49 7.95 16.03
CA LYS A 123 0.20 6.56 16.45
C LYS A 123 -0.08 5.65 15.26
N HIS A 124 0.81 4.71 15.02
CA HIS A 124 0.72 3.73 13.93
C HIS A 124 1.49 2.45 14.27
N LYS A 125 1.29 1.44 13.41
CA LYS A 125 2.15 0.24 13.33
C LYS A 125 2.68 0.14 11.92
N THR A 126 3.78 -0.55 11.73
CA THR A 126 4.36 -0.78 10.41
C THR A 126 4.54 -2.25 10.11
N GLY A 127 4.29 -2.60 8.86
CA GLY A 127 4.77 -3.82 8.24
C GLY A 127 5.82 -3.47 7.18
N LYS A 128 6.21 -4.45 6.36
CA LYS A 128 7.25 -4.28 5.32
C LYS A 128 6.84 -3.26 4.25
N VAL A 129 5.60 -3.34 3.79
CA VAL A 129 5.01 -2.49 2.74
C VAL A 129 3.68 -1.86 3.19
N CYS A 130 3.41 -1.84 4.47
CA CYS A 130 2.16 -1.35 5.03
C CYS A 130 2.39 -0.44 6.22
N VAL A 131 1.53 0.56 6.34
CA VAL A 131 1.38 1.38 7.53
C VAL A 131 -0.05 1.21 8.02
N TYR A 132 -0.20 0.84 9.29
CA TYR A 132 -1.49 0.59 9.93
C TYR A 132 -1.85 1.77 10.83
N ILE A 133 -2.97 2.40 10.54
CA ILE A 133 -3.46 3.57 11.25
C ILE A 133 -4.88 3.28 11.75
N ARG A 134 -5.09 3.35 13.05
CA ARG A 134 -6.42 3.10 13.62
C ARG A 134 -7.37 4.26 13.38
N ARG A 135 -6.88 5.49 13.54
CA ARG A 135 -7.66 6.73 13.36
C ARG A 135 -6.78 7.81 12.75
N LEU A 136 -7.24 8.47 11.71
CA LEU A 136 -6.53 9.59 11.10
C LEU A 136 -6.42 10.79 12.05
N ALA A 137 -7.34 10.95 12.99
CA ALA A 137 -7.26 11.98 14.03
C ALA A 137 -6.00 11.88 14.91
N ASN A 138 -5.35 10.71 14.97
CA ASN A 138 -4.17 10.46 15.78
C ASN A 138 -2.85 10.65 15.01
N VAL A 139 -2.91 11.10 13.77
CA VAL A 139 -1.74 11.27 12.91
C VAL A 139 -1.70 12.67 12.28
N ASP A 140 -0.51 13.11 11.93
CA ASP A 140 -0.31 14.30 11.10
C ASP A 140 -0.52 13.93 9.63
N LEU A 141 -1.60 14.42 9.01
CA LEU A 141 -2.00 14.08 7.64
C LEU A 141 -0.98 14.51 6.56
N THR A 142 -0.10 15.45 6.86
CA THR A 142 0.99 15.84 5.94
C THR A 142 2.00 14.71 5.77
N VAL A 143 2.15 13.86 6.77
CA VAL A 143 3.09 12.74 6.76
C VAL A 143 2.61 11.61 5.84
N PRO A 144 1.39 11.05 5.95
CA PRO A 144 0.92 10.06 4.98
C PRO A 144 0.86 10.60 3.56
N GLU A 145 0.54 11.88 3.36
CA GLU A 145 0.62 12.51 2.03
C GLU A 145 2.04 12.44 1.45
N THR A 146 3.03 12.79 2.23
CA THR A 146 4.45 12.72 1.82
C THR A 146 4.91 11.26 1.62
N LEU A 147 4.52 10.35 2.51
CA LEU A 147 4.83 8.93 2.38
C LEU A 147 4.28 8.34 1.07
N VAL A 148 3.03 8.62 0.74
CA VAL A 148 2.41 8.18 -0.51
C VAL A 148 3.15 8.77 -1.72
N ALA A 149 3.42 10.07 -1.72
CA ALA A 149 4.13 10.74 -2.81
C ALA A 149 5.54 10.13 -3.04
N ARG A 150 6.31 9.94 -1.98
CA ARG A 150 7.64 9.32 -2.05
C ARG A 150 7.60 7.85 -2.48
N SER A 151 6.61 7.11 -2.02
CA SER A 151 6.37 5.73 -2.44
C SER A 151 6.11 5.65 -3.95
N ILE A 152 5.29 6.55 -4.49
CA ILE A 152 5.01 6.63 -5.93
C ILE A 152 6.27 6.97 -6.73
N GLU A 153 7.04 7.96 -6.30
CA GLU A 153 8.31 8.34 -6.94
C GLU A 153 9.28 7.15 -6.99
N ASP A 154 9.41 6.42 -5.89
CA ASP A 154 10.28 5.24 -5.82
C ASP A 154 9.79 4.11 -6.74
N THR A 155 8.48 3.87 -6.78
CA THR A 155 7.87 2.88 -7.68
C THR A 155 8.12 3.22 -9.15
N LYS A 156 7.89 4.47 -9.55
CA LYS A 156 8.13 4.94 -10.92
C LYS A 156 9.60 4.85 -11.34
N ARG A 157 10.50 5.12 -10.41
CA ARG A 157 11.95 4.99 -10.66
C ARG A 157 12.35 3.53 -10.87
N ARG A 158 11.79 2.59 -10.10
CA ARG A 158 12.10 1.15 -10.20
C ARG A 158 11.42 0.47 -11.37
N TYR A 159 10.25 0.95 -11.73
CA TYR A 159 9.43 0.39 -12.81
C TYR A 159 8.99 1.48 -13.79
N PRO A 160 9.93 2.02 -14.61
CA PRO A 160 9.59 3.04 -15.61
C PRO A 160 8.58 2.48 -16.62
N GLN A 161 7.52 3.26 -16.87
CA GLN A 161 6.49 2.87 -17.83
C GLN A 161 6.84 3.36 -19.24
N PRO A 162 6.54 2.58 -20.30
CA PRO A 162 6.98 2.89 -21.67
C PRO A 162 6.49 4.22 -22.24
N ASN A 163 5.44 4.81 -21.68
CA ASN A 163 4.77 5.98 -22.23
C ASN A 163 4.95 7.28 -21.43
N GLU A 164 5.77 7.30 -20.37
CA GLU A 164 6.00 8.54 -19.61
C GLU A 164 7.09 9.44 -20.22
N ASN A 165 7.82 8.97 -21.23
CA ASN A 165 8.88 9.72 -21.93
C ASN A 165 8.55 10.07 -23.40
N GLY A 166 7.31 9.97 -23.79
CA GLY A 166 6.89 10.17 -25.16
C GLY A 166 5.75 11.18 -25.31
N ALA A 167 6.08 12.42 -25.24
CA ALA A 167 5.35 13.49 -25.91
C ALA A 167 6.24 14.70 -26.03
#